data_14a92717a8374ed11907287faa7eff9c
#
_entry.id   14a92717a8374ed11907287faa7eff9c
#
_cell.length_a   1.000
_cell.length_b   1.000
_cell.length_c   1.000
_cell.angle_alpha   90.00
_cell.angle_beta   90.00
_cell.angle_gamma   90.00
#
_symmetry.space_group_name_H-M   'P 1'
#
loop_
_entity.id
_entity.type
_entity.pdbx_description
1 polymer ?
#
loop_
_entity_poly.entity_id
_entity_poly.type
_entity_poly.pdbx_seq_one_letter_code
_entity_poly.pdbx_strand_id
1 'polypeptide(L)'
;MGSPINTANFMNKIIKNSWALFMGMAFIMLAHGFQGTLLGVRAVKESFGLSSTGLLFSGYFVGYFIGAKIIQSLIHRVGHIRVFAAFASVTSIVVLLHSIFVNPFSWFILRMISGFSMVCLYTIAESWLNDRSTNKNRGSVLSIYMIVMYASMAIGMFFINFSKPENFQPFILISLFMSLSLVPILLTKRKAPNFKKISGMKLKEVYKSSPFGVVSSFLCGI
;
A
#
# COMPACT_ATOMS: atom_id res chain seq x y z
N MET A 1 -34.78 -23.05 6.06
CA MET A 1 -34.62 -21.70 6.71
C MET A 1 -33.29 -21.71 7.45
N GLY A 2 -32.25 -21.11 6.87
CA GLY A 2 -30.93 -21.03 7.53
C GLY A 2 -30.99 -19.96 8.61
N SER A 3 -30.53 -20.29 9.82
CA SER A 3 -30.40 -19.34 10.93
C SER A 3 -29.67 -18.07 10.47
N PRO A 4 -30.09 -16.86 10.87
CA PRO A 4 -29.39 -15.63 10.55
C PRO A 4 -27.97 -15.75 11.08
N ILE A 5 -27.00 -15.78 10.15
CA ILE A 5 -25.58 -15.76 10.50
C ILE A 5 -25.39 -14.47 11.30
N ASN A 6 -25.03 -14.63 12.57
CA ASN A 6 -24.76 -13.48 13.43
C ASN A 6 -23.56 -12.73 12.85
N THR A 7 -23.86 -11.72 12.03
CA THR A 7 -22.87 -10.95 11.25
C THR A 7 -21.80 -10.35 12.16
N ALA A 8 -22.14 -9.98 13.39
CA ALA A 8 -21.21 -9.44 14.37
C ALA A 8 -20.16 -10.48 14.81
N ASN A 9 -20.56 -11.71 15.14
CA ASN A 9 -19.64 -12.79 15.52
C ASN A 9 -18.74 -13.19 14.36
N PHE A 10 -19.26 -13.12 13.14
CA PHE A 10 -18.53 -13.42 11.94
C PHE A 10 -17.46 -12.33 11.62
N MET A 11 -17.83 -11.04 11.72
CA MET A 11 -16.93 -9.91 11.56
C MET A 11 -15.80 -9.94 12.58
N ASN A 12 -16.12 -10.19 13.86
CA ASN A 12 -15.13 -10.33 14.92
C ASN A 12 -14.13 -11.46 14.62
N LYS A 13 -14.58 -12.57 14.06
CA LYS A 13 -13.71 -13.69 13.66
C LYS A 13 -12.75 -13.31 12.53
N ILE A 14 -13.20 -12.53 11.55
CA ILE A 14 -12.35 -12.05 10.45
C ILE A 14 -11.30 -11.08 10.97
N ILE A 15 -11.71 -10.08 11.75
CA ILE A 15 -10.80 -9.10 12.34
C ILE A 15 -9.74 -9.82 13.18
N LYS A 16 -10.16 -10.72 14.06
CA LYS A 16 -9.27 -11.52 14.91
C LYS A 16 -8.35 -12.44 14.10
N ASN A 17 -8.78 -12.85 12.92
CA ASN A 17 -7.98 -13.70 12.05
C ASN A 17 -6.99 -12.94 11.15
N SER A 18 -7.22 -11.67 10.88
CA SER A 18 -6.41 -10.84 9.96
C SER A 18 -5.87 -9.59 10.63
N TRP A 19 -5.95 -9.49 11.98
CA TRP A 19 -5.53 -8.30 12.75
C TRP A 19 -4.11 -7.84 12.42
N ALA A 20 -3.18 -8.80 12.27
CA ALA A 20 -1.79 -8.49 12.00
C ALA A 20 -1.61 -7.80 10.63
N LEU A 21 -2.38 -8.23 9.63
CA LEU A 21 -2.38 -7.63 8.31
C LEU A 21 -3.02 -6.23 8.33
N PHE A 22 -4.17 -6.08 9.01
CA PHE A 22 -4.82 -4.78 9.15
C PHE A 22 -3.93 -3.78 9.90
N MET A 23 -3.28 -4.21 10.98
CA MET A 23 -2.36 -3.36 11.73
C MET A 23 -1.12 -2.99 10.91
N GLY A 24 -0.52 -3.95 10.21
CA GLY A 24 0.62 -3.70 9.33
C GLY A 24 0.27 -2.69 8.23
N MET A 25 -0.88 -2.88 7.57
CA MET A 25 -1.34 -1.95 6.53
C MET A 25 -1.73 -0.59 7.10
N ALA A 26 -2.31 -0.53 8.32
CA ALA A 26 -2.59 0.74 8.99
C ALA A 26 -1.32 1.57 9.21
N PHE A 27 -0.24 0.97 9.68
CA PHE A 27 1.03 1.65 9.82
C PHE A 27 1.63 2.12 8.49
N ILE A 28 1.53 1.29 7.44
CA ILE A 28 1.98 1.68 6.09
C ILE A 28 1.18 2.87 5.57
N MET A 29 -0.15 2.85 5.72
CA MET A 29 -1.02 3.92 5.25
C MET A 29 -0.84 5.22 6.01
N LEU A 30 -0.66 5.13 7.33
CA LEU A 30 -0.33 6.28 8.17
C LEU A 30 0.99 6.93 7.70
N ALA A 31 2.01 6.12 7.50
CA ALA A 31 3.30 6.58 6.97
C ALA A 31 3.16 7.17 5.56
N HIS A 32 2.38 6.52 4.69
CA HIS A 32 2.16 6.96 3.30
C HIS A 32 1.43 8.30 3.21
N GLY A 33 0.36 8.49 4.01
CA GLY A 33 -0.36 9.75 4.10
C GLY A 33 0.53 10.89 4.59
N PHE A 34 1.33 10.64 5.63
CA PHE A 34 2.27 11.62 6.14
C PHE A 34 3.36 11.95 5.13
N GLN A 35 3.94 10.94 4.46
CA GLN A 35 4.98 11.14 3.43
C GLN A 35 4.48 11.99 2.27
N GLY A 36 3.27 11.71 1.76
CA GLY A 36 2.71 12.47 0.65
C GLY A 36 2.57 13.95 0.96
N THR A 37 2.01 14.28 2.13
CA THR A 37 1.85 15.65 2.60
C THR A 37 3.20 16.31 2.87
N LEU A 38 4.11 15.60 3.55
CA LEU A 38 5.44 16.11 3.88
C LEU A 38 6.24 16.49 2.64
N LEU A 39 6.28 15.61 1.63
CA LEU A 39 7.04 15.86 0.40
C LEU A 39 6.45 17.01 -0.40
N GLY A 40 5.11 17.17 -0.44
CA GLY A 40 4.46 18.30 -1.09
C GLY A 40 4.85 19.64 -0.44
N VAL A 41 4.72 19.71 0.88
CA VAL A 41 5.09 20.94 1.62
C VAL A 41 6.60 21.23 1.53
N ARG A 42 7.43 20.20 1.66
CA ARG A 42 8.88 20.33 1.56
C ARG A 42 9.33 20.77 0.17
N ALA A 43 8.75 20.26 -0.91
CA ALA A 43 9.07 20.67 -2.28
C ALA A 43 8.83 22.16 -2.51
N VAL A 44 7.75 22.70 -1.95
CA VAL A 44 7.46 24.16 -2.01
C VAL A 44 8.52 24.94 -1.24
N LYS A 45 8.90 24.50 -0.05
CA LYS A 45 9.91 25.16 0.79
C LYS A 45 11.31 25.15 0.17
N GLU A 46 11.65 24.07 -0.53
CA GLU A 46 12.91 23.94 -1.30
C GLU A 46 12.85 24.68 -2.66
N SER A 47 11.78 25.42 -2.91
CA SER A 47 11.59 26.19 -4.16
C SER A 47 11.63 25.30 -5.41
N PHE A 48 11.18 24.07 -5.33
CA PHE A 48 11.00 23.24 -6.52
C PHE A 48 9.91 23.83 -7.40
N GLY A 49 10.22 24.08 -8.68
CA GLY A 49 9.22 24.59 -9.62
C GLY A 49 8.01 23.66 -9.74
N LEU A 50 6.86 24.22 -10.11
CA LEU A 50 5.61 23.49 -10.23
C LEU A 50 5.73 22.26 -11.15
N SER A 51 6.39 22.40 -12.29
CA SER A 51 6.65 21.29 -13.23
C SER A 51 7.52 20.19 -12.61
N SER A 52 8.57 20.57 -11.88
CA SER A 52 9.43 19.60 -11.19
C SER A 52 8.69 18.86 -10.08
N THR A 53 7.83 19.56 -9.35
CA THR A 53 6.98 18.96 -8.31
C THR A 53 5.97 17.99 -8.93
N GLY A 54 5.32 18.35 -10.03
CA GLY A 54 4.44 17.44 -10.76
C GLY A 54 5.16 16.19 -11.27
N LEU A 55 6.36 16.38 -11.83
CA LEU A 55 7.17 15.28 -12.33
C LEU A 55 7.59 14.32 -11.20
N LEU A 56 8.04 14.83 -10.07
CA LEU A 56 8.42 13.99 -8.93
C LEU A 56 7.25 13.12 -8.42
N PHE A 57 6.03 13.69 -8.35
CA PHE A 57 4.87 12.91 -7.94
C PHE A 57 4.46 11.87 -9.00
N SER A 58 4.63 12.18 -10.29
CA SER A 58 4.36 11.22 -11.38
C SER A 58 5.30 10.02 -11.33
N GLY A 59 6.52 10.17 -10.83
CA GLY A 59 7.47 9.08 -10.61
C GLY A 59 6.87 7.92 -9.80
N TYR A 60 6.05 8.24 -8.79
CA TYR A 60 5.36 7.23 -8.00
C TYR A 60 4.49 6.30 -8.88
N PHE A 61 3.72 6.86 -9.79
CA PHE A 61 2.84 6.08 -10.67
C PHE A 61 3.63 5.25 -11.70
N VAL A 62 4.76 5.78 -12.18
CA VAL A 62 5.68 5.00 -13.05
C VAL A 62 6.19 3.76 -12.31
N GLY A 63 6.66 3.93 -11.08
CA GLY A 63 7.10 2.82 -10.24
C GLY A 63 5.99 1.83 -9.93
N TYR A 64 4.80 2.34 -9.60
CA TYR A 64 3.60 1.55 -9.34
C TYR A 64 3.24 0.66 -10.55
N PHE A 65 3.24 1.22 -11.75
CA PHE A 65 2.95 0.49 -12.98
C PHE A 65 3.98 -0.62 -13.28
N ILE A 66 5.26 -0.34 -13.07
CA ILE A 66 6.31 -1.34 -13.23
C ILE A 66 6.15 -2.47 -12.20
N GLY A 67 5.91 -2.12 -10.94
CA GLY A 67 5.73 -3.07 -9.86
C GLY A 67 4.52 -3.99 -10.07
N ALA A 68 3.40 -3.44 -10.56
CA ALA A 68 2.19 -4.21 -10.84
C ALA A 68 2.42 -5.37 -11.83
N LYS A 69 3.34 -5.20 -12.78
CA LYS A 69 3.70 -6.26 -13.75
C LYS A 69 4.57 -7.37 -13.13
N ILE A 70 5.39 -7.03 -12.14
CA ILE A 70 6.44 -7.91 -11.62
C ILE A 70 6.00 -8.65 -10.36
N ILE A 71 5.13 -8.03 -9.54
CA ILE A 71 4.81 -8.49 -8.19
C ILE A 71 4.29 -9.93 -8.12
N GLN A 72 3.46 -10.35 -9.05
CA GLN A 72 2.90 -11.70 -9.05
C GLN A 72 3.99 -12.76 -9.19
N SER A 73 4.97 -12.53 -10.08
CA SER A 73 6.11 -13.42 -10.24
C SER A 73 6.98 -13.47 -8.99
N LEU A 74 7.15 -12.32 -8.34
CA LEU A 74 7.97 -12.20 -7.14
C LEU A 74 7.34 -12.91 -5.96
N ILE A 75 6.03 -12.74 -5.73
CA ILE A 75 5.29 -13.45 -4.69
C ILE A 75 5.37 -14.97 -4.90
N HIS A 76 5.26 -15.42 -6.15
CA HIS A 76 5.35 -16.85 -6.48
C HIS A 76 6.72 -17.45 -6.12
N ARG A 77 7.80 -16.71 -6.35
CA ARG A 77 9.17 -17.19 -6.11
C ARG A 77 9.59 -17.12 -4.65
N VAL A 78 9.22 -16.06 -3.96
CA VAL A 78 9.76 -15.69 -2.63
C VAL A 78 8.74 -15.90 -1.52
N GLY A 79 7.44 -15.77 -1.82
CA GLY A 79 6.33 -15.85 -0.87
C GLY A 79 5.92 -14.50 -0.28
N HIS A 80 4.66 -14.42 0.17
CA HIS A 80 4.01 -13.18 0.62
C HIS A 80 4.75 -12.45 1.75
N ILE A 81 5.09 -13.16 2.84
CA ILE A 81 5.68 -12.54 4.04
C ILE A 81 7.05 -11.95 3.74
N ARG A 82 7.89 -12.68 3.00
CA ARG A 82 9.25 -12.23 2.67
C ARG A 82 9.22 -11.02 1.74
N VAL A 83 8.34 -11.04 0.73
CA VAL A 83 8.18 -9.92 -0.20
C VAL A 83 7.62 -8.71 0.53
N PHE A 84 6.63 -8.88 1.43
CA PHE A 84 6.13 -7.79 2.28
C PHE A 84 7.25 -7.17 3.12
N ALA A 85 8.03 -8.01 3.81
CA ALA A 85 9.13 -7.54 4.66
C ALA A 85 10.19 -6.76 3.85
N ALA A 86 10.57 -7.28 2.69
CA ALA A 86 11.54 -6.64 1.82
C ALA A 86 11.06 -5.24 1.38
N PHE A 87 9.83 -5.10 0.89
CA PHE A 87 9.34 -3.81 0.38
C PHE A 87 8.96 -2.82 1.47
N ALA A 88 8.50 -3.25 2.63
CA ALA A 88 8.34 -2.37 3.77
C ALA A 88 9.70 -1.82 4.25
N SER A 89 10.74 -2.64 4.28
CA SER A 89 12.11 -2.20 4.60
C SER A 89 12.65 -1.24 3.53
N VAL A 90 12.48 -1.55 2.24
CA VAL A 90 12.90 -0.65 1.15
C VAL A 90 12.21 0.69 1.27
N THR A 91 10.90 0.72 1.52
CA THR A 91 10.17 1.99 1.66
C THR A 91 10.66 2.80 2.86
N SER A 92 10.96 2.15 3.99
CA SER A 92 11.54 2.78 5.17
C SER A 92 12.87 3.49 4.85
N ILE A 93 13.77 2.81 4.13
CA ILE A 93 15.05 3.37 3.68
C ILE A 93 14.84 4.53 2.70
N VAL A 94 13.97 4.35 1.72
CA VAL A 94 13.71 5.36 0.68
C VAL A 94 13.18 6.65 1.29
N VAL A 95 12.36 6.58 2.33
CA VAL A 95 11.88 7.77 3.06
C VAL A 95 13.05 8.55 3.66
N LEU A 96 14.00 7.89 4.29
CA LEU A 96 15.18 8.55 4.85
C LEU A 96 16.06 9.18 3.76
N LEU A 97 16.20 8.51 2.63
CA LEU A 97 16.97 9.03 1.49
C LEU A 97 16.37 10.33 0.90
N HIS A 98 15.04 10.54 0.99
CA HIS A 98 14.43 11.82 0.59
C HIS A 98 14.93 12.99 1.44
N SER A 99 15.27 12.77 2.72
CA SER A 99 15.80 13.83 3.58
C SER A 99 17.27 14.13 3.32
N ILE A 100 18.01 13.19 2.75
CA ILE A 100 19.45 13.31 2.47
C ILE A 100 19.67 13.91 1.07
N PHE A 101 18.98 13.39 0.07
CA PHE A 101 19.13 13.81 -1.32
C PHE A 101 18.01 14.79 -1.73
N VAL A 102 18.12 16.05 -1.29
CA VAL A 102 17.08 17.07 -1.50
C VAL A 102 17.28 17.73 -2.86
N ASN A 103 16.86 17.03 -3.93
CA ASN A 103 16.77 17.60 -5.28
C ASN A 103 15.67 16.89 -6.11
N PRO A 104 15.07 17.57 -7.11
CA PRO A 104 13.94 17.02 -7.86
C PRO A 104 14.21 15.68 -8.55
N PHE A 105 15.40 15.51 -9.12
CA PHE A 105 15.74 14.29 -9.84
C PHE A 105 15.87 13.08 -8.90
N SER A 106 16.59 13.24 -7.79
CA SER A 106 16.69 12.18 -6.78
C SER A 106 15.32 11.82 -6.22
N TRP A 107 14.48 12.82 -5.94
CA TRP A 107 13.13 12.58 -5.44
C TRP A 107 12.25 11.86 -6.46
N PHE A 108 12.38 12.15 -7.75
CA PHE A 108 11.68 11.40 -8.79
C PHE A 108 12.04 9.90 -8.75
N ILE A 109 13.32 9.57 -8.67
CA ILE A 109 13.79 8.17 -8.60
C ILE A 109 13.31 7.50 -7.30
N LEU A 110 13.45 8.19 -6.17
CA LEU A 110 12.99 7.67 -4.87
C LEU A 110 11.47 7.47 -4.86
N ARG A 111 10.68 8.34 -5.50
CA ARG A 111 9.24 8.17 -5.68
C ARG A 111 8.90 6.97 -6.58
N MET A 112 9.68 6.71 -7.63
CA MET A 112 9.51 5.48 -8.42
C MET A 112 9.71 4.23 -7.56
N ILE A 113 10.76 4.19 -6.74
CA ILE A 113 11.00 3.05 -5.83
C ILE A 113 9.87 2.93 -4.79
N SER A 114 9.39 4.05 -4.26
CA SER A 114 8.24 4.07 -3.34
C SER A 114 6.98 3.50 -3.98
N GLY A 115 6.64 3.95 -5.20
CA GLY A 115 5.46 3.47 -5.94
C GLY A 115 5.54 1.98 -6.25
N PHE A 116 6.71 1.52 -6.71
CA PHE A 116 6.97 0.09 -6.92
C PHE A 116 6.76 -0.71 -5.63
N SER A 117 7.31 -0.25 -4.52
CA SER A 117 7.19 -0.93 -3.23
C SER A 117 5.74 -0.95 -2.74
N MET A 118 5.01 0.16 -2.89
CA MET A 118 3.63 0.28 -2.43
C MET A 118 2.68 -0.66 -3.17
N VAL A 119 2.77 -0.79 -4.50
CA VAL A 119 1.93 -1.76 -5.22
C VAL A 119 2.22 -3.19 -4.80
N CYS A 120 3.47 -3.50 -4.46
CA CYS A 120 3.82 -4.81 -3.93
C CYS A 120 3.13 -5.08 -2.59
N LEU A 121 3.16 -4.12 -1.67
CA LEU A 121 2.52 -4.21 -0.36
C LEU A 121 0.99 -4.34 -0.47
N TYR A 122 0.35 -3.55 -1.33
CA TYR A 122 -1.10 -3.64 -1.60
C TYR A 122 -1.48 -5.00 -2.17
N THR A 123 -0.79 -5.46 -3.21
CA THR A 123 -1.09 -6.73 -3.87
C THR A 123 -0.96 -7.91 -2.89
N ILE A 124 0.04 -7.88 -2.00
CA ILE A 124 0.22 -8.91 -0.97
C ILE A 124 -0.94 -8.89 0.02
N ALA A 125 -1.32 -7.70 0.51
CA ALA A 125 -2.40 -7.56 1.49
C ALA A 125 -3.73 -8.03 0.89
N GLU A 126 -4.06 -7.61 -0.31
CA GLU A 126 -5.29 -7.97 -1.01
C GLU A 126 -5.33 -9.46 -1.35
N SER A 127 -4.22 -10.02 -1.83
CA SER A 127 -4.10 -11.46 -2.09
C SER A 127 -4.34 -12.27 -0.81
N TRP A 128 -3.77 -11.83 0.31
CA TRP A 128 -3.93 -12.49 1.60
C TRP A 128 -5.38 -12.43 2.12
N LEU A 129 -6.03 -11.28 1.99
CA LEU A 129 -7.44 -11.12 2.38
C LEU A 129 -8.37 -11.94 1.48
N ASN A 130 -8.10 -11.97 0.17
CA ASN A 130 -8.88 -12.75 -0.78
C ASN A 130 -8.81 -14.25 -0.51
N ASP A 131 -7.63 -14.78 -0.20
CA ASP A 131 -7.44 -16.21 0.12
C ASP A 131 -8.20 -16.63 1.40
N ARG A 132 -8.34 -15.71 2.36
CA ARG A 132 -9.07 -15.95 3.62
C ARG A 132 -10.55 -15.65 3.56
N SER A 133 -11.03 -15.13 2.45
CA SER A 133 -12.41 -14.74 2.23
C SER A 133 -13.15 -15.79 1.42
N THR A 134 -14.45 -15.93 1.72
CA THR A 134 -15.39 -16.69 0.89
C THR A 134 -16.17 -15.73 0.01
N ASN A 135 -16.82 -16.23 -1.03
CA ASN A 135 -17.66 -15.39 -1.90
C ASN A 135 -18.77 -14.62 -1.14
N LYS A 136 -19.23 -15.17 0.01
CA LYS A 136 -20.28 -14.53 0.84
C LYS A 136 -19.76 -13.37 1.69
N ASN A 137 -18.47 -13.35 2.05
CA ASN A 137 -17.93 -12.38 2.99
C ASN A 137 -16.83 -11.46 2.44
N ARG A 138 -16.40 -11.72 1.21
CA ARG A 138 -15.31 -10.96 0.57
C ARG A 138 -15.59 -9.45 0.55
N GLY A 139 -16.82 -9.04 0.23
CA GLY A 139 -17.20 -7.63 0.25
C GLY A 139 -17.01 -6.97 1.62
N SER A 140 -17.49 -7.63 2.68
CA SER A 140 -17.34 -7.10 4.06
C SER A 140 -15.88 -7.02 4.51
N VAL A 141 -15.06 -8.02 4.15
CA VAL A 141 -13.62 -8.03 4.47
C VAL A 141 -12.90 -6.88 3.78
N LEU A 142 -13.17 -6.69 2.48
CA LEU A 142 -12.57 -5.61 1.70
C LEU A 142 -13.07 -4.23 2.17
N SER A 143 -14.34 -4.11 2.59
CA SER A 143 -14.85 -2.84 3.15
C SER A 143 -14.11 -2.45 4.43
N ILE A 144 -13.88 -3.39 5.36
CA ILE A 144 -13.09 -3.13 6.57
C ILE A 144 -11.65 -2.73 6.18
N TYR A 145 -11.05 -3.45 5.24
CA TYR A 145 -9.72 -3.13 4.74
C TYR A 145 -9.64 -1.70 4.22
N MET A 146 -10.58 -1.28 3.38
CA MET A 146 -10.63 0.08 2.84
C MET A 146 -10.83 1.14 3.93
N ILE A 147 -11.69 0.87 4.93
CA ILE A 147 -11.87 1.78 6.08
C ILE A 147 -10.54 1.95 6.83
N VAL A 148 -9.85 0.86 7.15
CA VAL A 148 -8.54 0.91 7.82
C VAL A 148 -7.53 1.69 6.98
N MET A 149 -7.46 1.43 5.68
CA MET A 149 -6.55 2.08 4.75
C MET A 149 -6.75 3.60 4.72
N TYR A 150 -7.97 4.05 4.42
CA TYR A 150 -8.27 5.47 4.27
C TYR A 150 -8.26 6.23 5.59
N ALA A 151 -8.77 5.62 6.68
CA ALA A 151 -8.71 6.25 8.01
C ALA A 151 -7.25 6.44 8.47
N SER A 152 -6.41 5.44 8.32
CA SER A 152 -4.98 5.53 8.67
C SER A 152 -4.24 6.55 7.80
N MET A 153 -4.53 6.59 6.50
CA MET A 153 -3.95 7.57 5.58
C MET A 153 -4.36 9.00 5.95
N ALA A 154 -5.65 9.23 6.25
CA ALA A 154 -6.14 10.53 6.70
C ALA A 154 -5.46 10.98 8.00
N ILE A 155 -5.37 10.09 8.99
CA ILE A 155 -4.64 10.37 10.25
C ILE A 155 -3.19 10.71 9.94
N GLY A 156 -2.53 9.97 9.04
CA GLY A 156 -1.17 10.24 8.62
C GLY A 156 -0.96 11.63 8.06
N MET A 157 -1.89 12.13 7.25
CA MET A 157 -1.83 13.48 6.69
C MET A 157 -1.85 14.58 7.77
N PHE A 158 -2.52 14.35 8.90
CA PHE A 158 -2.58 15.32 10.00
C PHE A 158 -1.24 15.48 10.75
N PHE A 159 -0.31 14.51 10.66
CA PHE A 159 0.98 14.61 11.34
C PHE A 159 1.84 15.79 10.85
N ILE A 160 1.56 16.32 9.65
CA ILE A 160 2.26 17.51 9.15
C ILE A 160 2.08 18.72 10.07
N ASN A 161 0.93 18.84 10.75
CA ASN A 161 0.62 19.95 11.64
C ASN A 161 1.49 19.96 12.92
N PHE A 162 2.03 18.80 13.28
CA PHE A 162 2.88 18.62 14.47
C PHE A 162 4.36 18.51 14.11
N SER A 163 4.71 18.71 12.85
CA SER A 163 6.07 18.52 12.35
C SER A 163 6.63 19.81 11.74
N LYS A 164 7.95 19.88 11.70
CA LYS A 164 8.67 20.92 10.96
C LYS A 164 9.21 20.29 9.67
N PRO A 165 8.60 20.56 8.51
CA PRO A 165 8.93 19.88 7.24
C PRO A 165 10.39 20.06 6.80
N GLU A 166 11.06 21.13 7.26
CA GLU A 166 12.47 21.41 6.98
C GLU A 166 13.42 20.44 7.69
N ASN A 167 12.96 19.89 8.79
CA ASN A 167 13.78 19.06 9.65
C ASN A 167 13.80 17.60 9.19
N PHE A 168 14.73 16.85 9.75
CA PHE A 168 14.92 15.43 9.50
C PHE A 168 13.93 14.53 10.27
N GLN A 169 13.43 15.00 11.43
CA GLN A 169 12.58 14.22 12.33
C GLN A 169 11.29 13.65 11.67
N PRO A 170 10.54 14.39 10.81
CA PRO A 170 9.38 13.83 10.14
C PRO A 170 9.71 12.59 9.29
N PHE A 171 10.85 12.58 8.63
CA PHE A 171 11.30 11.44 7.82
C PHE A 171 11.63 10.22 8.68
N ILE A 172 12.24 10.44 9.86
CA ILE A 172 12.47 9.37 10.84
C ILE A 172 11.14 8.77 11.29
N LEU A 173 10.16 9.60 11.63
CA LEU A 173 8.86 9.13 12.12
C LEU A 173 8.13 8.30 11.06
N ILE A 174 8.15 8.72 9.80
CA ILE A 174 7.58 7.95 8.68
C ILE A 174 8.30 6.61 8.53
N SER A 175 9.64 6.61 8.57
CA SER A 175 10.46 5.40 8.50
C SER A 175 10.17 4.43 9.66
N LEU A 176 9.95 4.95 10.86
CA LEU A 176 9.54 4.15 12.02
C LEU A 176 8.18 3.49 11.80
N PHE A 177 7.18 4.19 11.31
CA PHE A 177 5.89 3.59 11.00
C PHE A 177 6.00 2.51 9.92
N MET A 178 6.80 2.73 8.87
CA MET A 178 7.06 1.71 7.85
C MET A 178 7.71 0.47 8.46
N SER A 179 8.69 0.64 9.34
CA SER A 179 9.36 -0.46 10.03
C SER A 179 8.44 -1.17 11.03
N LEU A 180 7.62 -0.43 11.79
CA LEU A 180 6.66 -1.00 12.73
C LEU A 180 5.59 -1.85 12.04
N SER A 181 5.29 -1.59 10.77
CA SER A 181 4.34 -2.39 9.99
C SER A 181 4.74 -3.87 9.87
N LEU A 182 6.03 -4.16 9.97
CA LEU A 182 6.59 -5.51 9.90
C LEU A 182 6.28 -6.33 11.16
N VAL A 183 6.27 -5.70 12.33
CA VAL A 183 6.18 -6.38 13.62
C VAL A 183 4.94 -7.29 13.70
N PRO A 184 3.69 -6.82 13.46
CA PRO A 184 2.51 -7.67 13.56
C PRO A 184 2.52 -8.80 12.54
N ILE A 185 3.05 -8.56 11.34
CA ILE A 185 3.07 -9.55 10.25
C ILE A 185 4.09 -10.66 10.53
N LEU A 186 5.27 -10.31 11.02
CA LEU A 186 6.32 -11.28 11.33
C LEU A 186 6.01 -12.09 12.59
N LEU A 187 5.32 -11.50 13.58
CA LEU A 187 4.95 -12.20 14.81
C LEU A 187 3.71 -13.08 14.66
N THR A 188 2.97 -12.98 13.55
CA THR A 188 1.80 -13.83 13.36
C THR A 188 2.21 -15.28 13.09
N LYS A 189 1.65 -16.22 13.87
CA LYS A 189 1.85 -17.67 13.66
C LYS A 189 1.07 -18.23 12.44
N ARG A 190 0.30 -17.39 11.77
CA ARG A 190 -0.58 -17.83 10.68
C ARG A 190 0.20 -17.92 9.37
N LYS A 191 0.07 -19.08 8.71
CA LYS A 191 0.68 -19.30 7.40
C LYS A 191 0.13 -18.31 6.38
N ALA A 192 1.02 -17.74 5.57
CA ALA A 192 0.64 -17.00 4.39
C ALA A 192 -0.11 -17.89 3.39
N PRO A 193 -0.94 -17.31 2.52
CA PRO A 193 -1.62 -18.08 1.47
C PRO A 193 -0.62 -18.84 0.60
N ASN A 194 -1.02 -20.05 0.17
CA ASN A 194 -0.32 -20.74 -0.90
C ASN A 194 -0.73 -20.09 -2.21
N PHE A 195 0.22 -19.47 -2.89
CA PHE A 195 -0.03 -18.84 -4.18
C PHE A 195 -0.35 -19.90 -5.23
N LYS A 196 -1.62 -20.02 -5.63
CA LYS A 196 -2.00 -20.75 -6.84
C LYS A 196 -1.67 -19.85 -8.04
N LYS A 197 -0.84 -20.35 -8.95
CA LYS A 197 -0.53 -19.65 -10.20
C LYS A 197 -1.84 -19.42 -10.95
N ILE A 198 -2.40 -18.23 -10.85
CA ILE A 198 -3.52 -17.82 -11.69
C ILE A 198 -2.89 -17.44 -13.03
N SER A 199 -3.22 -18.17 -14.10
CA SER A 199 -2.88 -17.74 -15.45
C SER A 199 -3.53 -16.36 -15.66
N GLY A 200 -2.72 -15.34 -15.88
CA GLY A 200 -3.23 -13.99 -16.12
C GLY A 200 -4.18 -14.02 -17.33
N MET A 201 -5.41 -13.59 -17.14
CA MET A 201 -6.34 -13.39 -18.25
C MET A 201 -5.81 -12.28 -19.15
N LYS A 202 -5.85 -12.48 -20.47
CA LYS A 202 -5.51 -11.42 -21.41
C LYS A 202 -6.54 -10.29 -21.29
N LEU A 203 -6.10 -9.04 -21.43
CA LEU A 203 -6.98 -7.87 -21.33
C LEU A 203 -8.24 -7.99 -22.21
N LYS A 204 -8.09 -8.58 -23.42
CA LYS A 204 -9.19 -8.87 -24.34
C LYS A 204 -10.23 -9.83 -23.76
N GLU A 205 -9.82 -10.82 -22.96
CA GLU A 205 -10.72 -11.77 -22.31
C GLU A 205 -11.46 -11.11 -21.14
N VAL A 206 -10.76 -10.27 -20.37
CA VAL A 206 -11.36 -9.47 -19.28
C VAL A 206 -12.39 -8.51 -19.84
N TYR A 207 -12.07 -7.79 -20.93
CA TYR A 207 -13.00 -6.89 -21.62
C TYR A 207 -14.24 -7.64 -22.15
N LYS A 208 -14.05 -8.82 -22.76
CA LYS A 208 -15.17 -9.64 -23.26
C LYS A 208 -16.08 -10.13 -22.12
N SER A 209 -15.50 -10.43 -20.94
CA SER A 209 -16.23 -10.89 -19.76
C SER A 209 -17.00 -9.77 -19.06
N SER A 210 -16.42 -8.57 -18.98
CA SER A 210 -17.02 -7.42 -18.30
C SER A 210 -16.55 -6.09 -18.93
N PRO A 211 -17.17 -5.69 -20.06
CA PRO A 211 -16.80 -4.44 -20.75
C PRO A 211 -16.96 -3.21 -19.85
N PHE A 212 -18.06 -3.15 -19.11
CA PHE A 212 -18.35 -2.06 -18.17
C PHE A 212 -17.31 -1.99 -17.06
N GLY A 213 -16.92 -3.12 -16.49
CA GLY A 213 -15.90 -3.18 -15.45
C GLY A 213 -14.54 -2.67 -15.91
N VAL A 214 -14.12 -3.01 -17.12
CA VAL A 214 -12.85 -2.53 -17.70
C VAL A 214 -12.89 -1.04 -17.97
N VAL A 215 -13.97 -0.54 -18.60
CA VAL A 215 -14.11 0.89 -18.92
C VAL A 215 -14.21 1.74 -17.66
N SER A 216 -15.01 1.31 -16.67
CA SER A 216 -15.12 2.06 -15.41
C SER A 216 -13.81 2.07 -14.63
N SER A 217 -13.07 0.95 -14.57
CA SER A 217 -11.76 0.91 -13.92
C SER A 217 -10.74 1.81 -14.60
N PHE A 218 -10.80 1.90 -15.94
CA PHE A 218 -9.93 2.81 -16.70
C PHE A 218 -10.29 4.27 -16.42
N LEU A 219 -11.57 4.63 -16.41
CA LEU A 219 -12.04 5.99 -16.13
C LEU A 219 -11.77 6.42 -14.68
N CYS A 220 -11.89 5.50 -13.70
CA CYS A 220 -11.59 5.80 -12.30
C CYS A 220 -10.07 5.89 -12.02
N GLY A 221 -9.24 5.39 -12.92
CA GLY A 221 -7.78 5.47 -12.82
C GLY A 221 -7.17 6.73 -13.46
N ILE A 222 -7.99 7.53 -14.14
CA ILE A 222 -7.64 8.84 -14.68
C ILE A 222 -7.95 9.91 -13.66
#